data_f7e28f46a1df766cef16d0ff7fde76ac
#
_entry.id   f7e28f46a1df766cef16d0ff7fde76ac
#
_cell.length_a   1.000
_cell.length_b   1.000
_cell.length_c   1.000
_cell.angle_alpha   90.00
_cell.angle_beta   90.00
_cell.angle_gamma   90.00
#
_symmetry.space_group_name_H-M   'P 1'
#
loop_
_entity.id
_entity.type
_entity.pdbx_description
1 polymer ?
#
loop_
_entity_poly.entity_id
_entity_poly.type
_entity_poly.pdbx_seq_one_letter_code
_entity_poly.pdbx_strand_id
1 'polypeptide(L)'
;DLPYETKTCRHSWYLYTVRLIGATEAQRNKLIDDLKAKGIGAEAYYLHPINTMPYYRDNFRAKALPETKKAATQVFSLPIHPSVTKEEIEFIGETVLSLI
;
A
#
# COMPACT_ATOMS: atom_id res chain seq x y z
N ASP A 1 -9.42 3.34 -0.42
CA ASP A 1 -9.79 2.48 -1.56
C ASP A 1 -9.23 1.08 -1.35
N LEU A 2 -10.05 0.06 -1.51
CA LEU A 2 -9.72 -1.33 -1.24
C LEU A 2 -9.52 -2.13 -2.53
N PRO A 3 -8.69 -3.18 -2.52
CA PRO A 3 -8.58 -4.08 -3.66
C PRO A 3 -9.90 -4.82 -3.89
N TYR A 4 -10.23 -5.08 -5.14
CA TYR A 4 -11.46 -5.77 -5.52
C TYR A 4 -11.25 -6.73 -6.70
N GLU A 5 -12.10 -7.73 -6.78
CA GLU A 5 -12.17 -8.62 -7.95
C GLU A 5 -13.23 -8.14 -8.93
N THR A 6 -12.88 -8.19 -10.21
CA THR A 6 -13.87 -7.97 -11.28
C THR A 6 -14.47 -9.31 -11.71
N LYS A 7 -15.58 -9.27 -12.47
CA LYS A 7 -16.21 -10.50 -13.00
C LYS A 7 -15.30 -11.30 -13.94
N THR A 8 -14.29 -10.65 -14.51
CA THR A 8 -13.38 -11.23 -15.53
C THR A 8 -11.97 -11.50 -15.01
N CYS A 9 -11.64 -11.02 -13.80
CA CYS A 9 -10.29 -11.14 -13.24
C CYS A 9 -10.36 -11.63 -11.79
N ARG A 10 -9.72 -12.76 -11.51
CA ARG A 10 -9.53 -13.27 -10.16
C ARG A 10 -8.27 -12.68 -9.54
N HIS A 11 -8.38 -12.12 -8.34
CA HIS A 11 -7.24 -11.61 -7.60
C HIS A 11 -6.41 -12.78 -7.02
N SER A 12 -5.08 -12.68 -7.07
CA SER A 12 -4.19 -13.71 -6.48
C SER A 12 -4.07 -13.61 -4.96
N TRP A 13 -4.45 -12.46 -4.39
CA TRP A 13 -4.33 -12.12 -2.96
C TRP A 13 -2.89 -12.28 -2.43
N TYR A 14 -1.91 -12.06 -3.30
CA TYR A 14 -0.51 -12.05 -2.90
C TYR A 14 -0.18 -10.88 -1.95
N LEU A 15 -0.77 -9.72 -2.20
CA LEU A 15 -0.74 -8.54 -1.32
C LEU A 15 -2.16 -8.00 -1.16
N TYR A 16 -2.49 -7.55 0.03
CA TYR A 16 -3.70 -6.77 0.28
C TYR A 16 -3.33 -5.30 0.30
N THR A 17 -3.24 -4.70 -0.89
CA THR A 17 -2.83 -3.31 -1.06
C THR A 17 -4.04 -2.39 -1.03
N VAL A 18 -4.03 -1.46 -0.10
CA VAL A 18 -5.04 -0.41 0.05
C VAL A 18 -4.46 0.94 -0.37
N ARG A 19 -5.32 1.87 -0.74
CA ARG A 19 -4.92 3.21 -1.17
C ARG A 19 -5.62 4.26 -0.34
N LEU A 20 -4.82 5.13 0.31
CA LEU A 20 -5.30 6.28 1.06
C LEU A 20 -5.47 7.46 0.09
N ILE A 21 -6.68 7.59 -0.46
CA ILE A 21 -7.00 8.59 -1.48
C ILE A 21 -6.77 10.00 -0.94
N GLY A 22 -6.04 10.81 -1.71
CA GLY A 22 -5.74 12.19 -1.35
C GLY A 22 -4.59 12.38 -0.36
N ALA A 23 -4.06 11.30 0.23
CA ALA A 23 -2.94 11.40 1.15
C ALA A 23 -1.65 11.81 0.45
N THR A 24 -0.83 12.53 1.18
CA THR A 24 0.59 12.75 0.85
C THR A 24 1.42 11.54 1.25
N GLU A 25 2.63 11.45 0.71
CA GLU A 25 3.60 10.41 1.09
C GLU A 25 3.90 10.42 2.60
N ALA A 26 4.04 11.60 3.19
CA ALA A 26 4.30 11.74 4.63
C ALA A 26 3.12 11.21 5.48
N GLN A 27 1.88 11.47 5.07
CA GLN A 27 0.70 10.95 5.77
C GLN A 27 0.61 9.42 5.65
N ARG A 28 0.86 8.86 4.46
CA ARG A 28 0.91 7.42 4.26
C ARG A 28 2.02 6.77 5.10
N ASN A 29 3.23 7.35 5.12
CA ASN A 29 4.35 6.81 5.90
C ASN A 29 4.03 6.86 7.40
N LYS A 30 3.49 7.99 7.89
CA LYS A 30 3.07 8.11 9.27
C LYS A 30 2.03 7.04 9.65
N LEU A 31 1.05 6.78 8.80
CA LEU A 31 0.05 5.72 9.03
C LEU A 31 0.71 4.35 9.13
N ILE A 32 1.68 4.03 8.28
CA ILE A 32 2.44 2.78 8.35
C ILE A 32 3.18 2.66 9.68
N ASP A 33 3.85 3.74 10.13
CA ASP A 33 4.59 3.75 11.39
C ASP A 33 3.65 3.58 12.60
N ASP A 34 2.51 4.27 12.59
CA ASP A 34 1.49 4.15 13.63
C ASP A 34 0.88 2.72 13.69
N LEU A 35 0.66 2.08 12.55
CA LEU A 35 0.20 0.69 12.47
C LEU A 35 1.26 -0.28 13.03
N LYS A 36 2.52 -0.10 12.65
CA LYS A 36 3.64 -0.90 13.18
C LYS A 36 3.79 -0.74 14.69
N ALA A 37 3.62 0.47 15.22
CA ALA A 37 3.64 0.72 16.66
C ALA A 37 2.53 -0.02 17.42
N LYS A 38 1.43 -0.37 16.72
CA LYS A 38 0.34 -1.20 17.26
C LYS A 38 0.48 -2.69 16.95
N GLY A 39 1.63 -3.13 16.42
CA GLY A 39 1.92 -4.53 16.11
C GLY A 39 1.36 -5.01 14.76
N ILE A 40 0.86 -4.11 13.91
CA ILE A 40 0.33 -4.44 12.59
C ILE A 40 1.44 -4.27 11.55
N GLY A 41 1.83 -5.36 10.87
CA GLY A 41 2.85 -5.37 9.83
C GLY A 41 2.36 -4.73 8.53
N ALA A 42 2.42 -3.38 8.44
CA ALA A 42 2.08 -2.64 7.23
C ALA A 42 3.34 -2.19 6.49
N GLU A 43 3.32 -2.25 5.14
CA GLU A 43 4.47 -1.89 4.30
C GLU A 43 4.03 -1.26 2.96
N ALA A 44 4.88 -0.39 2.40
CA ALA A 44 4.68 0.12 1.04
C ALA A 44 5.53 -0.65 0.02
N TYR A 45 4.88 -1.34 -0.90
CA TYR A 45 5.51 -2.05 -2.01
C TYR A 45 5.16 -1.37 -3.36
N TYR A 46 5.98 -0.41 -3.83
CA TYR A 46 7.23 0.09 -3.23
C TYR A 46 7.13 1.59 -2.96
N LEU A 47 8.04 2.11 -2.10
CA LEU A 47 8.08 3.53 -1.72
C LEU A 47 8.25 4.46 -2.94
N HIS A 48 9.00 4.00 -3.94
CA HIS A 48 9.31 4.79 -5.13
C HIS A 48 8.96 4.02 -6.40
N PRO A 49 8.39 4.68 -7.42
CA PRO A 49 8.23 4.10 -8.74
C PRO A 49 9.57 3.68 -9.34
N ILE A 50 9.61 2.53 -10.02
CA ILE A 50 10.84 1.97 -10.62
C ILE A 50 11.55 2.97 -11.53
N ASN A 51 10.79 3.73 -12.34
CA ASN A 51 11.34 4.73 -13.25
C ASN A 51 12.03 5.90 -12.54
N THR A 52 11.87 6.07 -11.23
CA THR A 52 12.54 7.11 -10.43
C THR A 52 13.76 6.59 -9.69
N MET A 53 13.96 5.27 -9.65
CA MET A 53 15.14 4.67 -9.02
C MET A 53 16.40 5.02 -9.80
N PRO A 54 17.54 5.30 -9.14
CA PRO A 54 18.75 5.83 -9.77
C PRO A 54 19.19 5.06 -11.01
N TYR A 55 19.25 3.74 -10.94
CA TYR A 55 19.66 2.92 -12.07
C TYR A 55 18.77 3.12 -13.31
N TYR A 56 17.46 3.09 -13.15
CA TYR A 56 16.52 3.25 -14.27
C TYR A 56 16.44 4.68 -14.76
N ARG A 57 16.46 5.66 -13.85
CA ARG A 57 16.46 7.08 -14.18
C ARG A 57 17.69 7.45 -15.02
N ASP A 58 18.86 6.94 -14.65
CA ASP A 58 20.15 7.37 -15.21
C ASP A 58 20.51 6.59 -16.50
N ASN A 59 19.96 5.39 -16.70
CA ASN A 59 20.28 4.54 -17.85
C ASN A 59 19.15 4.44 -18.90
N PHE A 60 17.95 4.89 -18.58
CA PHE A 60 16.79 4.78 -19.48
C PHE A 60 16.04 6.11 -19.55
N ARG A 61 15.56 6.47 -20.75
CA ARG A 61 14.65 7.61 -20.92
C ARG A 61 13.28 7.24 -20.35
N ALA A 62 13.10 7.42 -19.06
CA ALA A 62 11.81 7.20 -18.43
C ALA A 62 10.82 8.30 -18.81
N LYS A 63 9.65 7.92 -19.30
CA LYS A 63 8.53 8.85 -19.45
C LYS A 63 7.99 9.26 -18.08
N ALA A 64 7.45 10.46 -17.99
CA ALA A 64 6.71 10.86 -16.81
C ALA A 64 5.48 9.96 -16.64
N LEU A 65 5.33 9.37 -15.44
CA LEU A 65 4.21 8.49 -15.09
C LEU A 65 3.47 9.10 -13.88
N PRO A 66 2.66 10.16 -14.10
CA PRO A 66 2.03 10.91 -13.01
C PRO A 66 1.09 10.06 -12.17
N GLU A 67 0.30 9.17 -12.77
CA GLU A 67 -0.60 8.29 -12.03
C GLU A 67 0.18 7.25 -11.19
N THR A 68 1.27 6.69 -11.73
CA THR A 68 2.16 5.80 -10.97
C THR A 68 2.79 6.51 -9.79
N LYS A 69 3.28 7.74 -10.00
CA LYS A 69 3.85 8.56 -8.93
C LYS A 69 2.81 8.85 -7.85
N LYS A 70 1.60 9.26 -8.25
CA LYS A 70 0.48 9.52 -7.35
C LYS A 70 0.08 8.26 -6.57
N ALA A 71 -0.04 7.11 -7.22
CA ALA A 71 -0.35 5.86 -6.56
C ALA A 71 0.74 5.48 -5.54
N ALA A 72 2.02 5.57 -5.91
CA ALA A 72 3.15 5.23 -5.03
C ALA A 72 3.18 6.05 -3.73
N THR A 73 2.67 7.28 -3.71
CA THR A 73 2.58 8.09 -2.49
C THR A 73 1.40 7.71 -1.59
N GLN A 74 0.44 6.90 -2.06
CA GLN A 74 -0.83 6.66 -1.40
C GLN A 74 -1.06 5.19 -1.00
N VAL A 75 -0.33 4.24 -1.61
CA VAL A 75 -0.55 2.82 -1.38
C VAL A 75 0.30 2.27 -0.24
N PHE A 76 -0.28 1.31 0.48
CA PHE A 76 0.41 0.45 1.44
C PHE A 76 -0.31 -0.89 1.50
N SER A 77 0.36 -1.93 1.99
CA SER A 77 -0.20 -3.28 2.10
C SER A 77 -0.37 -3.66 3.55
N LEU A 78 -1.47 -4.33 3.84
CA LEU A 78 -1.82 -4.90 5.14
C LEU A 78 -1.48 -6.40 5.17
N PRO A 79 -1.35 -7.01 6.35
CA PRO A 79 -1.10 -8.43 6.49
C PRO A 79 -2.17 -9.27 5.79
N ILE A 80 -1.71 -10.24 4.99
CA ILE A 80 -2.56 -11.23 4.34
C ILE A 80 -1.82 -12.56 4.29
N HIS A 81 -2.27 -13.53 5.09
CA HIS A 81 -1.78 -14.91 5.05
C HIS A 81 -2.80 -15.85 5.73
N PRO A 82 -2.76 -17.15 5.44
CA PRO A 82 -3.79 -18.10 5.93
C PRO A 82 -3.95 -18.20 7.45
N SER A 83 -2.95 -17.75 8.21
CA SER A 83 -2.99 -17.81 9.69
C SER A 83 -3.52 -16.52 10.34
N VAL A 84 -3.89 -15.50 9.57
CA VAL A 84 -4.53 -14.29 10.15
C VAL A 84 -5.93 -14.68 10.62
N THR A 85 -6.20 -14.52 11.91
CA THR A 85 -7.49 -14.85 12.50
C THR A 85 -8.55 -13.78 12.21
N LYS A 86 -9.80 -14.11 12.44
CA LYS A 86 -10.91 -13.18 12.27
C LYS A 86 -10.77 -11.97 13.21
N GLU A 87 -10.38 -12.22 14.45
CA GLU A 87 -10.17 -11.21 15.49
C GLU A 87 -9.03 -10.26 15.11
N GLU A 88 -7.95 -10.78 14.50
CA GLU A 88 -6.85 -9.96 13.99
C GLU A 88 -7.30 -9.11 12.79
N ILE A 89 -8.13 -9.63 11.89
CA ILE A 89 -8.70 -8.87 10.77
C ILE A 89 -9.56 -7.72 11.29
N GLU A 90 -10.43 -7.98 12.27
CA GLU A 90 -11.26 -6.96 12.90
C GLU A 90 -10.40 -5.88 13.58
N PHE A 91 -9.39 -6.29 14.35
CA PHE A 91 -8.44 -5.38 15.00
C PHE A 91 -7.67 -4.51 13.99
N ILE A 92 -7.18 -5.11 12.88
CA ILE A 92 -6.51 -4.36 11.81
C ILE A 92 -7.46 -3.33 11.21
N GLY A 93 -8.68 -3.72 10.88
CA GLY A 93 -9.68 -2.84 10.28
C GLY A 93 -10.04 -1.66 11.18
N GLU A 94 -10.37 -1.92 12.44
CA GLU A 94 -10.68 -0.89 13.43
C GLU A 94 -9.50 0.05 13.66
N THR A 95 -8.29 -0.50 13.75
CA THR A 95 -7.08 0.30 13.95
C THR A 95 -6.82 1.22 12.75
N VAL A 96 -6.91 0.72 11.53
CA VAL A 96 -6.77 1.56 10.31
C VAL A 96 -7.80 2.68 10.33
N LEU A 97 -9.08 2.36 10.58
CA LEU A 97 -10.16 3.36 10.59
C LEU A 97 -9.99 4.41 11.69
N SER A 98 -9.37 4.07 12.80
CA SER A 98 -9.10 5.01 13.90
C SER A 98 -7.95 5.99 13.63
N LEU A 99 -7.11 5.70 12.65
CA LEU A 99 -5.89 6.45 12.33
C LEU A 99 -6.02 7.35 11.09
N ILE A 100 -7.12 7.23 10.32
CA ILE A 100 -7.35 7.99 9.07
C ILE A 100 -8.36 9.11 9.20
#